data_59b1e4abd4bf33b64af8640c971cc79f
#
_entry.id   59b1e4abd4bf33b64af8640c971cc79f
#
_cell.length_a   1.000
_cell.length_b   1.000
_cell.length_c   1.000
_cell.angle_alpha   90.00
_cell.angle_beta   90.00
_cell.angle_gamma   90.00
#
_symmetry.space_group_name_H-M   'P 1'
#
loop_
_entity.id
_entity.type
_entity.pdbx_description
1 polymer ?
#
loop_
_entity_poly.entity_id
_entity_poly.type
_entity_poly.pdbx_seq_one_letter_code
_entity_poly.pdbx_strand_id
1 'polypeptide(L)'
;MELEQLRIFCTVAACRSFTRAAGQLFVSHSTTSRAVSALERELGVPLLVRDRHTVALTPAGQTLLTGAEDLLRQADALAAAVHTCLLYTSPSPRDP
;
A
#
# COMPACT_ATOMS: atom_id res chain seq x y z
N MET A 1 -0.62 -11.19 -0.24
CA MET A 1 -0.44 -9.78 0.11
C MET A 1 0.06 -9.05 -1.11
N GLU A 2 -0.71 -8.13 -1.63
CA GLU A 2 -0.37 -7.43 -2.85
C GLU A 2 0.00 -6.00 -2.58
N LEU A 3 0.79 -5.43 -3.45
CA LEU A 3 1.22 -4.04 -3.26
C LEU A 3 0.03 -3.08 -3.21
N GLU A 4 -0.98 -3.34 -4.01
CA GLU A 4 -2.17 -2.50 -3.99
C GLU A 4 -2.84 -2.55 -2.62
N GLN A 5 -2.93 -3.72 -2.03
CA GLN A 5 -3.52 -3.86 -0.69
C GLN A 5 -2.69 -3.08 0.32
N LEU A 6 -1.37 -3.12 0.19
CA LEU A 6 -0.50 -2.37 1.08
C LEU A 6 -0.67 -0.87 0.90
N ARG A 7 -0.84 -0.39 -0.33
CA ARG A 7 -1.09 1.03 -0.56
C ARG A 7 -2.38 1.46 0.11
N ILE A 8 -3.43 0.65 -0.04
CA ILE A 8 -4.71 0.95 0.56
C ILE A 8 -4.57 0.99 2.09
N PHE A 9 -3.92 -0.02 2.66
CA PHE A 9 -3.72 -0.07 4.10
C PHE A 9 -2.96 1.16 4.60
N CYS A 10 -1.87 1.52 3.94
CA CYS A 10 -1.08 2.68 4.35
C CYS A 10 -1.89 3.97 4.27
N THR A 11 -2.73 4.09 3.26
CA THR A 11 -3.57 5.29 3.11
C THR A 11 -4.61 5.36 4.22
N VAL A 12 -5.23 4.21 4.54
CA VAL A 12 -6.20 4.18 5.64
C VAL A 12 -5.52 4.54 6.95
N ALA A 13 -4.32 4.03 7.18
CA ALA A 13 -3.60 4.32 8.41
C ALA A 13 -3.24 5.81 8.49
N ALA A 14 -2.83 6.39 7.39
CA ALA A 14 -2.46 7.81 7.37
C ALA A 14 -3.66 8.71 7.57
N CYS A 15 -4.79 8.37 6.92
CA CYS A 15 -6.00 9.17 7.02
C CYS A 15 -6.77 8.90 8.29
N ARG A 16 -6.55 7.76 8.90
CA ARG A 16 -7.31 7.27 10.05
C ARG A 16 -8.80 7.23 9.73
N SER A 17 -9.12 6.92 8.49
CA SER A 17 -10.50 6.89 8.04
C SER A 17 -10.58 6.10 6.77
N PHE A 18 -11.51 5.14 6.72
CA PHE A 18 -11.73 4.37 5.50
C PHE A 18 -12.37 5.24 4.43
N THR A 19 -13.26 6.13 4.82
CA THR A 19 -13.94 6.99 3.87
C THR A 19 -12.97 7.94 3.20
N ARG A 20 -12.09 8.57 3.98
CA ARG A 20 -11.11 9.49 3.41
C ARG A 20 -10.12 8.75 2.51
N ALA A 21 -9.68 7.58 2.96
CA ALA A 21 -8.72 6.81 2.17
C ALA A 21 -9.34 6.41 0.83
N ALA A 22 -10.60 5.98 0.85
CA ALA A 22 -11.29 5.61 -0.38
C ALA A 22 -11.36 6.81 -1.33
N GLY A 23 -11.63 7.98 -0.79
CA GLY A 23 -11.68 9.20 -1.60
C GLY A 23 -10.32 9.52 -2.23
N GLN A 24 -9.26 9.40 -1.45
CA GLN A 24 -7.92 9.68 -1.98
C GLN A 24 -7.50 8.68 -3.04
N LEU A 25 -7.92 7.43 -2.90
CA LEU A 25 -7.53 6.39 -3.82
C LEU A 25 -8.48 6.25 -5.00
N PHE A 26 -9.56 7.00 -4.98
CA PHE A 26 -10.58 6.94 -6.05
C PHE A 26 -11.15 5.53 -6.17
N VAL A 27 -11.38 4.88 -5.03
CA VAL A 27 -12.02 3.58 -5.00
C VAL A 27 -13.18 3.63 -4.02
N SER A 28 -14.01 2.58 -4.02
CA SER A 28 -15.16 2.57 -3.12
C SER A 28 -14.73 2.24 -1.70
N HIS A 29 -15.58 2.59 -0.76
CA HIS A 29 -15.36 2.24 0.64
C HIS A 29 -15.28 0.72 0.79
N SER A 30 -16.11 -0.01 0.05
CA SER A 30 -16.11 -1.47 0.09
C SER A 30 -14.78 -2.05 -0.37
N THR A 31 -14.20 -1.50 -1.42
CA THR A 31 -12.91 -1.95 -1.92
C THR A 31 -11.83 -1.73 -0.86
N THR A 32 -11.85 -0.57 -0.24
CA THR A 32 -10.88 -0.22 0.79
C THR A 32 -11.00 -1.17 1.98
N SER A 33 -12.21 -1.40 2.44
CA SER A 33 -12.46 -2.28 3.57
C SER A 33 -12.05 -3.72 3.26
N ARG A 34 -12.35 -4.18 2.05
CA ARG A 34 -12.00 -5.54 1.66
C ARG A 34 -10.50 -5.76 1.58
N ALA A 35 -9.77 -4.76 1.09
CA ALA A 35 -8.33 -4.88 0.98
C ALA A 35 -7.69 -5.06 2.36
N VAL A 36 -8.13 -4.25 3.32
CA VAL A 36 -7.60 -4.36 4.68
C VAL A 36 -8.00 -5.69 5.31
N SER A 37 -9.26 -6.10 5.12
CA SER A 37 -9.72 -7.37 5.67
C SER A 37 -8.95 -8.55 5.08
N ALA A 38 -8.62 -8.47 3.80
CA ALA A 38 -7.85 -9.53 3.16
C ALA A 38 -6.45 -9.63 3.77
N LEU A 39 -5.83 -8.49 4.05
CA LEU A 39 -4.52 -8.49 4.70
C LEU A 39 -4.61 -9.08 6.10
N GLU A 40 -5.63 -8.69 6.87
CA GLU A 40 -5.80 -9.22 8.22
C GLU A 40 -6.01 -10.72 8.20
N ARG A 41 -6.78 -11.18 7.22
CA ARG A 41 -7.06 -12.60 7.11
C ARG A 41 -5.81 -13.38 6.70
N GLU A 42 -5.06 -12.83 5.78
CA GLU A 42 -3.85 -13.49 5.31
C GLU A 42 -2.80 -13.58 6.42
N LEU A 43 -2.64 -12.51 7.17
CA LEU A 43 -1.63 -12.45 8.22
C LEU A 43 -2.11 -13.04 9.55
N GLY A 44 -3.42 -13.25 9.66
CA GLY A 44 -3.98 -13.87 10.85
C GLY A 44 -4.04 -13.00 12.08
N VAL A 45 -3.91 -11.70 11.94
CA VAL A 45 -3.97 -10.77 13.06
C VAL A 45 -4.70 -9.50 12.65
N PRO A 46 -5.36 -8.83 13.60
CA PRO A 46 -5.97 -7.55 13.28
C PRO A 46 -4.90 -6.49 13.12
N LEU A 47 -5.05 -5.66 12.12
CA LEU A 47 -4.10 -4.60 11.83
C LEU A 47 -4.63 -3.25 12.28
N LEU A 48 -5.96 -3.08 12.29
CA LEU A 48 -6.59 -1.84 12.66
C LEU A 48 -7.67 -2.09 13.68
N VAL A 49 -7.82 -1.14 14.60
CA VAL A 49 -8.92 -1.12 15.54
C VAL A 49 -9.84 -0.01 15.11
N ARG A 50 -11.11 -0.35 14.84
CA ARG A 50 -12.07 0.64 14.42
C ARG A 50 -12.85 1.13 15.62
N ASP A 51 -12.84 2.41 15.82
CA ASP A 51 -13.63 3.02 16.83
C ASP A 51 -14.74 3.79 16.13
N ARG A 52 -15.61 4.45 16.89
CA ARG A 52 -16.74 5.10 16.28
C ARG A 52 -16.35 6.12 15.26
N HIS A 53 -15.32 6.89 15.55
CA HIS A 53 -14.96 7.99 14.69
C HIS A 53 -13.53 7.90 14.22
N THR A 54 -12.77 6.94 14.65
CA THR A 54 -11.36 6.89 14.30
C THR A 54 -10.93 5.46 14.03
N VAL A 55 -9.79 5.33 13.39
CA VAL A 55 -9.16 4.07 13.12
C VAL A 55 -7.76 4.16 13.71
N ALA A 56 -7.38 3.18 14.49
CA ALA A 56 -6.05 3.16 15.09
C ALA A 56 -5.32 1.88 14.69
N LEU A 57 -3.99 1.94 14.70
CA LEU A 57 -3.21 0.78 14.36
C LEU A 57 -3.00 -0.11 15.58
N THR A 58 -3.05 -1.41 15.36
CA THR A 58 -2.62 -2.37 16.39
C THR A 58 -1.09 -2.43 16.32
N PRO A 59 -0.43 -3.05 17.30
CA PRO A 59 1.03 -3.24 17.19
C PRO A 59 1.42 -3.98 15.91
N ALA A 60 0.63 -4.99 15.51
CA ALA A 60 0.89 -5.68 14.26
C ALA A 60 0.69 -4.74 13.08
N GLY A 61 -0.31 -3.88 13.14
CA GLY A 61 -0.55 -2.88 12.10
C GLY A 61 0.60 -1.90 11.98
N GLN A 62 1.16 -1.48 13.10
CA GLN A 62 2.30 -0.57 13.08
C GLN A 62 3.52 -1.22 12.42
N THR A 63 3.76 -2.49 12.73
CA THR A 63 4.85 -3.22 12.12
C THR A 63 4.64 -3.34 10.62
N LEU A 64 3.42 -3.66 10.20
CA LEU A 64 3.12 -3.78 8.79
C LEU A 64 3.24 -2.43 8.09
N LEU A 65 2.77 -1.36 8.72
CA LEU A 65 2.83 -0.04 8.12
C LEU A 65 4.27 0.36 7.82
N THR A 66 5.17 0.18 8.77
CA THR A 66 6.57 0.53 8.59
C THR A 66 7.17 -0.27 7.44
N GLY A 67 6.93 -1.57 7.42
CA GLY A 67 7.47 -2.41 6.35
C GLY A 67 6.82 -2.13 5.01
N ALA A 68 5.52 -1.86 5.01
CA ALA A 68 4.80 -1.59 3.77
C ALA A 68 5.26 -0.28 3.14
N GLU A 69 5.50 0.74 3.95
CA GLU A 69 5.99 2.01 3.42
C GLU A 69 7.33 1.82 2.73
N ASP A 70 8.19 0.99 3.31
CA ASP A 70 9.47 0.70 2.73
C ASP A 70 9.33 -0.09 1.42
N LEU A 71 8.48 -1.10 1.42
CA LEU A 71 8.24 -1.90 0.22
C LEU A 71 7.67 -1.06 -0.91
N LEU A 72 6.73 -0.18 -0.60
CA LEU A 72 6.13 0.66 -1.62
C LEU A 72 7.13 1.65 -2.19
N ARG A 73 7.99 2.18 -1.34
CA ARG A 73 9.03 3.09 -1.78
C ARG A 73 10.00 2.36 -2.71
N GLN A 74 10.35 1.13 -2.37
CA GLN A 74 11.23 0.33 -3.22
C GLN A 74 10.57 0.00 -4.56
N ALA A 75 9.28 -0.31 -4.54
CA ALA A 75 8.55 -0.59 -5.77
C ALA A 75 8.54 0.63 -6.68
N ASP A 76 8.29 1.81 -6.11
CA ASP A 76 8.27 3.03 -6.88
C ASP A 76 9.67 3.36 -7.43
N ALA A 77 10.69 3.14 -6.62
CA ALA A 77 12.06 3.37 -7.05
C ALA A 77 12.45 2.42 -8.18
N LEU A 78 11.98 1.18 -8.10
CA LEU A 78 12.26 0.20 -9.14
C LEU A 78 11.61 0.62 -10.46
N ALA A 79 10.37 1.06 -10.41
CA ALA A 79 9.68 1.52 -11.60
C ALA A 79 10.39 2.72 -12.21
N ALA A 80 10.84 3.65 -11.38
CA ALA A 80 11.55 4.82 -11.86
C ALA A 80 12.89 4.42 -12.49
N ALA A 81 13.58 3.46 -11.89
CA ALA A 81 14.85 3.00 -12.43
C ALA A 81 14.68 2.37 -13.82
N VAL A 82 13.61 1.61 -14.00
CA VAL A 82 13.32 0.99 -15.29
C VAL A 82 13.00 2.06 -16.33
N HIS A 83 12.22 3.06 -15.95
CA HIS A 83 11.91 4.16 -16.86
C HIS A 83 13.17 4.92 -17.27
N THR A 84 14.06 5.15 -16.32
CA THR A 84 15.29 5.84 -16.60
C THR A 84 16.15 5.03 -17.59
N CYS A 85 16.19 3.72 -17.41
CA CYS A 85 16.90 2.88 -18.32
C CYS A 85 16.35 2.98 -19.73
N LEU A 86 15.02 3.00 -19.85
CA LEU A 86 14.43 3.10 -21.16
C LEU A 86 14.79 4.42 -21.83
N LEU A 87 14.83 5.46 -21.07
CA LEU A 87 15.10 6.76 -21.63
C LEU A 87 16.53 6.86 -22.10
N TYR A 88 17.45 6.28 -21.33
CA TYR A 88 18.75 6.43 -21.73
C TYR A 88 19.21 5.44 -22.70
N THR A 89 18.84 4.35 -22.71
CA THR A 89 19.36 3.39 -23.39
C THR A 89 19.05 3.14 -24.56
N SER A 90 18.84 3.51 -25.05
CA SER A 90 18.63 3.37 -26.13
C SER A 90 19.11 2.22 -26.64
N PRO A 91 19.59 1.93 -27.36
CA PRO A 91 19.88 0.88 -27.97
C PRO A 91 20.45 -0.09 -27.26
N SER A 92 20.32 -0.76 -27.17
CA SER A 92 20.72 -1.57 -26.48
C SER A 92 21.70 -2.20 -26.82
N PRO A 93 22.26 -2.20 -26.51
CA PRO A 93 23.36 -2.61 -26.69
C PRO A 93 23.51 -3.97 -26.71
N ARG A 94 23.23 -4.48 -26.22
CA ARG A 94 23.42 -5.66 -26.05
C ARG A 94 22.90 -6.38 -26.86
N ASP A 95 22.59 -6.23 -27.49
CA ASP A 95 22.05 -6.79 -28.20
C ASP A 95 22.58 -7.03 -28.96
N PRO A 96 22.90 -7.35 -29.23
CA PRO A 96 23.38 -7.55 -30.00
C PRO A 96 23.13 -7.97 -30.58
#